data_2f5d488e373d03393e9284b0a61c74be
#
_entry.id   2f5d488e373d03393e9284b0a61c74be
#
_cell.length_a   1.000
_cell.length_b   1.000
_cell.length_c   1.000
_cell.angle_alpha   90.00
_cell.angle_beta   90.00
_cell.angle_gamma   90.00
#
_symmetry.space_group_name_H-M   'P 1'
#
loop_
_entity.id
_entity.type
_entity.pdbx_description
1 polymer ?
#
loop_
_entity_poly.entity_id
_entity_poly.type
_entity_poly.pdbx_seq_one_letter_code
_entity_poly.pdbx_strand_id
1 'polypeptide(L)'
;NTSDEVAGGGHGTRVTGAVLYPRTIPSNGIYHLPCWIRNMRILDENNCLPEDVYPPKTIAIAVQKYNVESSPPTRIFNHSIGSRRSCEMKHMTSWAAEIDSQSYNNDVLFIQAAGNISTDVISAYWQAGYPYPEYLDRELCRISNPAQSLQAITVGSVSATELETDDFIALGKQMEVSSFSRSGPGIWDVLKPEVVEYGGTHVYNKGSVPPQLTTPPEVCPELIRKSPEGPAFARDDVGTSFSAPKVTYIASQIEKVLPESPALLYRALIAQSARWPKNINDVSKEECVSTLRHIGYGVPDVERATHNDEYRITLVTPSHRELGDDEAHIFQVPIPEELSNVGEDYDILVEVTLSYAANPRRTRRYVKGYLSTWLDWCCSRIGENAETFARRIFETGSIIDDDGDFNWVLGEATNRGAAEGYSRKNGTLQKDWCIIKSNQLSDAFCIAVRGHKGWGGLFKAKYSLAVSFEAINQDIPIYEPIRTEIELVVKSGEIEIEMTENK
;
A
#
# COMPACT_ATOMS: atom_id res chain seq x y z
N ASN A 1 19.48 0.21 31.14
CA ASN A 1 19.07 -1.20 31.31
C ASN A 1 18.35 -1.65 30.05
N THR A 2 19.08 -2.29 29.17
CA THR A 2 18.52 -2.82 27.92
C THR A 2 18.17 -4.30 28.07
N SER A 3 17.38 -4.64 29.09
CA SER A 3 16.79 -5.97 29.14
C SER A 3 15.74 -6.07 28.05
N ASP A 4 15.87 -7.04 27.17
CA ASP A 4 14.88 -7.40 26.18
C ASP A 4 13.81 -8.36 26.76
N GLU A 5 13.99 -8.76 28.01
CA GLU A 5 13.04 -9.60 28.76
C GLU A 5 12.00 -8.75 29.46
N VAL A 6 10.74 -8.93 29.05
CA VAL A 6 9.58 -8.30 29.68
C VAL A 6 8.62 -9.38 30.13
N ALA A 7 8.38 -9.46 31.43
CA ALA A 7 7.33 -10.32 31.95
C ALA A 7 5.97 -9.81 31.45
N GLY A 8 5.17 -10.66 30.85
CA GLY A 8 3.79 -10.32 30.39
C GLY A 8 3.68 -9.59 29.06
N GLY A 9 4.75 -9.06 28.49
CA GLY A 9 4.73 -8.39 27.18
C GLY A 9 4.56 -9.36 26.00
N GLY A 10 5.48 -9.29 25.06
CA GLY A 10 5.53 -10.21 23.93
C GLY A 10 4.87 -9.70 22.66
N HIS A 11 4.36 -8.45 22.64
CA HIS A 11 3.86 -7.85 21.41
C HIS A 11 4.93 -7.82 20.31
N GLY A 12 6.14 -7.36 20.60
CA GLY A 12 7.26 -7.36 19.65
C GLY A 12 7.65 -8.76 19.18
N THR A 13 7.57 -9.78 20.06
CA THR A 13 7.81 -11.19 19.69
C THR A 13 6.78 -11.69 18.69
N ARG A 14 5.48 -11.39 18.91
CA ARG A 14 4.39 -11.74 17.98
C ARG A 14 4.55 -11.03 16.64
N VAL A 15 4.85 -9.73 16.65
CA VAL A 15 5.12 -8.95 15.43
C VAL A 15 6.30 -9.53 14.65
N THR A 16 7.41 -9.83 15.32
CA THR A 16 8.58 -10.47 14.70
C THR A 16 8.23 -11.85 14.12
N GLY A 17 7.48 -12.66 14.88
CA GLY A 17 6.96 -13.94 14.40
C GLY A 17 6.11 -13.82 13.14
N ALA A 18 5.26 -12.79 13.05
CA ALA A 18 4.43 -12.56 11.88
C ALA A 18 5.20 -12.08 10.64
N VAL A 19 6.40 -11.50 10.79
CA VAL A 19 7.32 -11.26 9.66
C VAL A 19 7.95 -12.57 9.19
N LEU A 20 8.45 -13.38 10.14
CA LEU A 20 9.22 -14.58 9.83
C LEU A 20 8.32 -15.76 9.37
N TYR A 21 7.09 -15.78 9.84
CA TYR A 21 6.08 -16.82 9.56
C TYR A 21 4.75 -16.15 9.19
N PRO A 22 4.63 -15.58 7.98
CA PRO A 22 3.53 -14.66 7.66
C PRO A 22 2.15 -15.33 7.60
N ARG A 23 2.08 -16.60 7.26
CA ARG A 23 0.80 -17.34 7.11
C ARG A 23 0.65 -18.48 8.10
N THR A 24 1.64 -19.32 8.19
CA THR A 24 1.61 -20.56 8.99
C THR A 24 2.96 -20.81 9.62
N ILE A 25 2.97 -21.26 10.87
CA ILE A 25 4.17 -21.68 11.56
C ILE A 25 4.43 -23.16 11.21
N PRO A 26 5.59 -23.51 10.61
CA PRO A 26 5.89 -24.88 10.26
C PRO A 26 5.95 -25.77 11.51
N SER A 27 5.25 -26.90 11.49
CA SER A 27 5.22 -27.85 12.62
C SER A 27 6.34 -28.87 12.57
N ASN A 28 6.98 -29.06 11.41
CA ASN A 28 8.05 -30.04 11.19
C ASN A 28 8.93 -29.63 10.00
N GLY A 29 10.10 -30.30 9.86
CA GLY A 29 11.04 -30.03 8.77
C GLY A 29 11.99 -28.87 9.05
N ILE A 30 12.74 -28.47 8.01
CA ILE A 30 13.65 -27.32 8.05
C ILE A 30 12.96 -26.14 7.39
N TYR A 31 12.88 -25.03 8.11
CA TYR A 31 12.35 -23.77 7.60
C TYR A 31 13.47 -22.74 7.49
N HIS A 32 13.65 -22.18 6.29
CA HIS A 32 14.60 -21.11 6.07
C HIS A 32 13.91 -19.77 6.32
N LEU A 33 14.42 -19.02 7.30
CA LEU A 33 13.88 -17.71 7.61
C LEU A 33 14.01 -16.76 6.40
N PRO A 34 12.96 -15.98 6.10
CA PRO A 34 12.93 -15.14 4.91
C PRO A 34 13.91 -13.97 4.95
N CYS A 35 14.21 -13.46 6.15
CA CYS A 35 15.06 -12.28 6.35
C CYS A 35 15.68 -12.27 7.76
N TRP A 36 16.64 -11.37 7.94
CA TRP A 36 17.18 -11.00 9.27
C TRP A 36 16.34 -9.87 9.86
N ILE A 37 16.16 -9.91 11.19
CA ILE A 37 15.41 -8.89 11.92
C ILE A 37 16.30 -8.20 12.93
N ARG A 38 16.26 -6.86 12.91
CA ARG A 38 16.79 -6.00 13.97
C ARG A 38 15.61 -5.46 14.77
N ASN A 39 15.53 -5.79 16.04
CA ASN A 39 14.44 -5.37 16.91
C ASN A 39 14.86 -4.21 17.80
N MET A 40 14.03 -3.18 17.85
CA MET A 40 14.18 -2.06 18.78
C MET A 40 13.00 -2.07 19.75
N ARG A 41 13.26 -2.43 20.99
CA ARG A 41 12.24 -2.37 22.03
C ARG A 41 11.99 -0.92 22.46
N ILE A 42 10.74 -0.48 22.35
CA ILE A 42 10.30 0.86 22.70
C ILE A 42 9.06 0.88 23.61
N LEU A 43 8.40 -0.25 23.80
CA LEU A 43 7.24 -0.41 24.66
C LEU A 43 7.68 -0.89 26.06
N ASP A 44 6.94 -0.45 27.07
CA ASP A 44 7.09 -0.91 28.45
C ASP A 44 6.49 -2.32 28.67
N GLU A 45 6.45 -2.77 29.92
CA GLU A 45 5.88 -4.06 30.33
C GLU A 45 4.36 -4.17 30.13
N ASN A 46 3.67 -3.06 29.95
CA ASN A 46 2.24 -2.99 29.69
C ASN A 46 1.91 -2.87 28.19
N ASN A 47 2.91 -3.05 27.31
CA ASN A 47 2.84 -2.79 25.87
C ASN A 47 2.41 -1.36 25.52
N CYS A 48 2.72 -0.40 26.38
CA CYS A 48 2.47 1.02 26.18
C CYS A 48 3.76 1.75 25.84
N LEU A 49 3.64 2.83 25.06
CA LEU A 49 4.76 3.75 24.84
C LEU A 49 4.96 4.57 26.13
N PRO A 50 6.16 4.54 26.75
CA PRO A 50 6.44 5.34 27.94
C PRO A 50 6.21 6.84 27.70
N GLU A 51 5.75 7.57 28.72
CA GLU A 51 5.39 9.00 28.59
C GLU A 51 6.59 9.91 28.26
N ASP A 52 7.79 9.49 28.64
CA ASP A 52 9.05 10.20 28.37
C ASP A 52 9.63 9.91 26.96
N VAL A 53 9.04 8.96 26.24
CA VAL A 53 9.46 8.63 24.87
C VAL A 53 8.77 9.55 23.88
N TYR A 54 9.57 10.35 23.17
CA TYR A 54 9.09 11.17 22.06
C TYR A 54 9.21 10.40 20.72
N PRO A 55 8.11 9.91 20.14
CA PRO A 55 8.14 9.00 19.00
C PRO A 55 8.93 9.50 17.78
N PRO A 56 8.84 10.78 17.36
CA PRO A 56 9.64 11.27 16.23
C PRO A 56 11.15 11.11 16.46
N LYS A 57 11.65 11.41 17.64
CA LYS A 57 13.07 11.23 17.97
C LYS A 57 13.46 9.75 17.94
N THR A 58 12.58 8.88 18.41
CA THR A 58 12.83 7.43 18.41
C THR A 58 12.92 6.88 16.99
N ILE A 59 12.06 7.35 16.06
CA ILE A 59 12.13 7.02 14.63
C ILE A 59 13.48 7.48 14.04
N ALA A 60 13.87 8.74 14.26
CA ALA A 60 15.14 9.26 13.77
C ALA A 60 16.35 8.45 14.28
N ILE A 61 16.35 8.09 15.58
CA ILE A 61 17.40 7.25 16.18
C ILE A 61 17.43 5.86 15.55
N ALA A 62 16.26 5.25 15.32
CA ALA A 62 16.17 3.91 14.70
C ALA A 62 16.73 3.92 13.27
N VAL A 63 16.37 4.89 12.45
CA VAL A 63 16.90 5.03 11.09
C VAL A 63 18.40 5.33 11.12
N GLN A 64 18.84 6.28 11.94
CA GLN A 64 20.26 6.58 12.07
C GLN A 64 21.08 5.33 12.42
N LYS A 65 20.64 4.57 13.43
CA LYS A 65 21.36 3.39 13.91
C LYS A 65 21.33 2.21 12.94
N TYR A 66 20.17 1.91 12.35
CA TYR A 66 19.97 0.67 11.60
C TYR A 66 20.08 0.83 10.08
N ASN A 67 19.95 2.04 9.56
CA ASN A 67 20.13 2.33 8.15
C ASN A 67 21.48 3.06 7.91
N VAL A 68 21.65 4.26 8.46
CA VAL A 68 22.78 5.13 8.14
C VAL A 68 24.12 4.59 8.68
N GLU A 69 24.16 4.13 9.94
CA GLU A 69 25.38 3.65 10.61
C GLU A 69 25.61 2.13 10.46
N SER A 70 24.74 1.43 9.79
CA SER A 70 24.78 -0.04 9.70
C SER A 70 25.19 -0.54 8.32
N SER A 71 25.97 -1.62 8.30
CA SER A 71 26.33 -2.34 7.07
C SER A 71 26.02 -3.83 7.26
N PRO A 72 25.15 -4.44 6.43
CA PRO A 72 24.29 -3.79 5.45
C PRO A 72 23.23 -2.90 6.11
N PRO A 73 22.72 -1.86 5.42
CA PRO A 73 21.68 -0.99 5.94
C PRO A 73 20.33 -1.71 6.04
N THR A 74 19.53 -1.38 7.05
CA THR A 74 18.12 -1.78 7.10
C THR A 74 17.30 -0.76 6.31
N ARG A 75 16.57 -1.22 5.31
CA ARG A 75 15.76 -0.35 4.43
C ARG A 75 14.26 -0.48 4.68
N ILE A 76 13.81 -1.56 5.30
CA ILE A 76 12.41 -1.86 5.58
C ILE A 76 12.17 -1.79 7.07
N PHE A 77 11.27 -0.93 7.51
CA PHE A 77 10.92 -0.70 8.91
C PHE A 77 9.47 -1.09 9.17
N ASN A 78 9.24 -2.16 9.94
CA ASN A 78 7.90 -2.48 10.42
C ASN A 78 7.56 -1.64 11.65
N HIS A 79 6.45 -0.92 11.60
CA HIS A 79 6.00 -0.02 12.64
C HIS A 79 4.57 -0.36 13.10
N SER A 80 4.47 -1.40 13.95
CA SER A 80 3.19 -1.93 14.47
C SER A 80 2.75 -1.27 15.77
N ILE A 81 2.93 0.05 15.85
CA ILE A 81 2.50 0.88 16.98
C ILE A 81 1.82 2.15 16.48
N GLY A 82 0.95 2.72 17.32
CA GLY A 82 0.25 3.95 16.99
C GLY A 82 -0.55 4.49 18.18
N SER A 83 -1.15 5.65 17.98
CA SER A 83 -2.08 6.25 18.93
C SER A 83 -3.37 5.43 19.02
N ARG A 84 -4.01 5.45 20.20
CA ARG A 84 -5.34 4.87 20.38
C ARG A 84 -6.46 5.71 19.72
N ARG A 85 -6.18 6.99 19.42
CA ARG A 85 -7.16 7.92 18.83
C ARG A 85 -7.01 7.94 17.31
N SER A 86 -8.11 8.25 16.61
CA SER A 86 -8.10 8.55 15.18
C SER A 86 -7.18 9.72 14.87
N CYS A 87 -6.63 9.76 13.66
CA CYS A 87 -5.76 10.84 13.22
C CYS A 87 -6.53 12.15 13.04
N GLU A 88 -5.82 13.27 13.17
CA GLU A 88 -6.35 14.57 12.82
C GLU A 88 -6.36 14.78 11.30
N MET A 89 -7.46 15.35 10.78
CA MET A 89 -7.64 15.55 9.34
C MET A 89 -7.07 16.88 8.83
N LYS A 90 -6.75 17.81 9.71
CA LYS A 90 -6.30 19.16 9.33
C LYS A 90 -4.79 19.33 9.32
N HIS A 91 -4.09 18.69 10.23
CA HIS A 91 -2.65 18.89 10.44
C HIS A 91 -1.92 17.55 10.49
N MET A 92 -0.80 17.48 9.77
CA MET A 92 0.13 16.35 9.89
C MET A 92 0.76 16.36 11.28
N THR A 93 0.73 15.23 11.97
CA THR A 93 1.38 15.09 13.27
C THR A 93 2.90 15.07 13.12
N SER A 94 3.63 15.39 14.20
CA SER A 94 5.09 15.31 14.19
C SER A 94 5.60 13.88 13.97
N TRP A 95 4.86 12.89 14.48
CA TRP A 95 5.22 11.49 14.31
C TRP A 95 5.13 11.04 12.84
N ALA A 96 4.01 11.31 12.17
CA ALA A 96 3.85 10.97 10.76
C ALA A 96 4.79 11.79 9.85
N ALA A 97 4.99 13.07 10.16
CA ALA A 97 5.92 13.91 9.41
C ALA A 97 7.39 13.46 9.55
N GLU A 98 7.78 12.89 10.69
CA GLU A 98 9.11 12.31 10.83
C GLU A 98 9.29 11.05 9.98
N ILE A 99 8.28 10.17 9.95
CA ILE A 99 8.29 9.02 9.04
C ILE A 99 8.46 9.48 7.59
N ASP A 100 7.69 10.49 7.16
CA ASP A 100 7.79 11.03 5.80
C ASP A 100 9.18 11.63 5.53
N SER A 101 9.76 12.35 6.50
CA SER A 101 11.10 12.92 6.40
C SER A 101 12.19 11.86 6.26
N GLN A 102 12.11 10.79 7.06
CA GLN A 102 13.07 9.70 7.02
C GLN A 102 12.95 8.90 5.70
N SER A 103 11.73 8.67 5.21
CA SER A 103 11.51 8.00 3.93
C SER A 103 12.10 8.79 2.76
N TYR A 104 11.96 10.12 2.76
CA TYR A 104 12.53 10.98 1.72
C TYR A 104 14.07 11.02 1.75
N ASN A 105 14.65 11.14 2.96
CA ASN A 105 16.09 11.39 3.11
C ASN A 105 16.95 10.14 3.00
N ASN A 106 16.44 8.96 3.40
CA ASN A 106 17.28 7.79 3.67
C ASN A 106 16.93 6.54 2.84
N ASP A 107 16.11 6.66 1.81
CA ASP A 107 15.63 5.52 0.98
C ASP A 107 15.15 4.33 1.83
N VAL A 108 14.25 4.61 2.75
CA VAL A 108 13.65 3.62 3.65
C VAL A 108 12.13 3.55 3.46
N LEU A 109 11.58 2.34 3.60
CA LEU A 109 10.16 2.07 3.56
C LEU A 109 9.65 1.75 4.97
N PHE A 110 8.68 2.52 5.44
CA PHE A 110 7.92 2.20 6.64
C PHE A 110 6.63 1.45 6.31
N ILE A 111 6.44 0.29 6.94
CA ILE A 111 5.20 -0.48 6.92
C ILE A 111 4.46 -0.20 8.22
N GLN A 112 3.38 0.56 8.14
CA GLN A 112 2.67 1.14 9.26
C GLN A 112 1.32 0.45 9.49
N ALA A 113 1.06 -0.04 10.70
CA ALA A 113 -0.27 -0.53 11.08
C ALA A 113 -1.30 0.63 11.09
N ALA A 114 -2.49 0.39 10.54
CA ALA A 114 -3.57 1.38 10.48
C ALA A 114 -4.13 1.74 11.88
N GLY A 115 -3.96 0.86 12.84
CA GLY A 115 -4.47 0.96 14.21
C GLY A 115 -5.74 0.14 14.42
N ASN A 116 -6.08 -0.07 15.70
CA ASN A 116 -7.23 -0.88 16.09
C ASN A 116 -8.31 0.00 16.73
N ILE A 117 -9.57 -0.30 16.43
CA ILE A 117 -10.75 0.26 17.11
C ILE A 117 -10.95 -0.56 18.39
N SER A 118 -11.08 0.08 19.54
CA SER A 118 -11.35 -0.64 20.79
C SER A 118 -12.76 -1.22 20.82
N THR A 119 -12.92 -2.33 21.51
CA THR A 119 -14.21 -2.99 21.70
C THR A 119 -15.28 -2.08 22.30
N ASP A 120 -14.89 -1.13 23.17
CA ASP A 120 -15.80 -0.14 23.75
C ASP A 120 -16.38 0.79 22.68
N VAL A 121 -15.55 1.25 21.73
CA VAL A 121 -15.99 2.11 20.61
C VAL A 121 -16.91 1.33 19.68
N ILE A 122 -16.58 0.08 19.35
CA ILE A 122 -17.42 -0.80 18.54
C ILE A 122 -18.78 -0.99 19.20
N SER A 123 -18.79 -1.35 20.48
CA SER A 123 -20.02 -1.56 21.24
C SER A 123 -20.88 -0.30 21.34
N ALA A 124 -20.27 0.87 21.53
CA ALA A 124 -20.98 2.15 21.58
C ALA A 124 -21.66 2.49 20.24
N TYR A 125 -20.96 2.29 19.11
CA TYR A 125 -21.56 2.50 17.79
C TYR A 125 -22.68 1.49 17.50
N TRP A 126 -22.50 0.23 17.90
CA TRP A 126 -23.53 -0.78 17.73
C TRP A 126 -24.80 -0.42 18.48
N GLN A 127 -24.67 0.01 19.74
CA GLN A 127 -25.81 0.50 20.54
C GLN A 127 -26.48 1.74 19.93
N ALA A 128 -25.72 2.57 19.22
CA ALA A 128 -26.23 3.73 18.50
C ALA A 128 -26.87 3.40 17.14
N GLY A 129 -27.03 2.11 16.80
CA GLY A 129 -27.66 1.66 15.56
C GLY A 129 -26.74 1.55 14.36
N TYR A 130 -25.42 1.50 14.55
CA TYR A 130 -24.42 1.29 13.52
C TYR A 130 -23.72 -0.06 13.71
N PRO A 131 -24.31 -1.17 13.23
CA PRO A 131 -23.69 -2.49 13.31
C PRO A 131 -22.49 -2.62 12.39
N TYR A 132 -21.78 -3.75 12.45
CA TYR A 132 -20.75 -4.10 11.48
C TYR A 132 -21.37 -4.31 10.08
N PRO A 133 -20.76 -3.78 9.00
CA PRO A 133 -19.53 -2.96 8.95
C PRO A 133 -19.78 -1.44 9.04
N GLU A 134 -20.99 -0.95 9.21
CA GLU A 134 -21.40 0.45 9.09
C GLU A 134 -20.62 1.41 10.02
N TYR A 135 -20.23 0.96 11.22
CA TYR A 135 -19.46 1.81 12.14
C TYR A 135 -18.06 2.12 11.63
N LEU A 136 -17.50 1.30 10.73
CA LEU A 136 -16.17 1.53 10.17
C LEU A 136 -16.07 2.85 9.40
N ASP A 137 -17.18 3.37 8.90
CA ASP A 137 -17.25 4.66 8.21
C ASP A 137 -17.31 5.87 9.16
N ARG A 138 -17.36 5.64 10.46
CA ARG A 138 -17.49 6.72 11.45
C ARG A 138 -16.14 7.35 11.79
N GLU A 139 -16.20 8.61 12.21
CA GLU A 139 -15.01 9.44 12.44
C GLU A 139 -14.02 8.84 13.45
N LEU A 140 -14.50 8.24 14.53
CA LEU A 140 -13.64 7.60 15.54
C LEU A 140 -12.97 6.32 15.04
N CYS A 141 -13.43 5.77 13.91
CA CYS A 141 -12.90 4.55 13.31
C CYS A 141 -11.84 4.81 12.24
N ARG A 142 -11.55 6.08 11.92
CA ARG A 142 -10.48 6.43 10.98
C ARG A 142 -9.11 5.98 11.48
N ILE A 143 -8.18 5.79 10.54
CA ILE A 143 -6.79 5.42 10.81
C ILE A 143 -6.19 6.24 11.96
N SER A 144 -5.27 5.64 12.71
CA SER A 144 -4.63 6.29 13.86
C SER A 144 -3.35 7.04 13.46
N ASN A 145 -2.85 7.93 14.31
CA ASN A 145 -1.51 8.48 14.17
C ASN A 145 -0.47 7.39 14.55
N PRO A 146 0.59 7.15 13.77
CA PRO A 146 1.06 7.92 12.61
C PRO A 146 0.67 7.35 11.23
N ALA A 147 -0.35 6.51 11.13
CA ALA A 147 -0.80 5.90 9.87
C ALA A 147 -1.24 6.93 8.80
N GLN A 148 -1.40 8.20 9.19
CA GLN A 148 -1.63 9.31 8.26
C GLN A 148 -0.39 9.75 7.46
N SER A 149 0.81 9.17 7.71
CA SER A 149 2.02 9.42 6.91
C SER A 149 1.73 9.22 5.42
N LEU A 150 2.21 10.14 4.58
CA LEU A 150 2.02 10.05 3.13
C LEU A 150 3.00 9.11 2.46
N GLN A 151 4.20 8.93 3.04
CA GLN A 151 5.31 8.20 2.42
C GLN A 151 5.50 6.78 2.99
N ALA A 152 4.81 6.42 4.08
CA ALA A 152 4.68 5.04 4.53
C ALA A 152 3.60 4.27 3.74
N ILE A 153 3.64 2.96 3.81
CA ILE A 153 2.51 2.09 3.47
C ILE A 153 1.70 1.80 4.74
N THR A 154 0.42 2.16 4.75
CA THR A 154 -0.48 1.89 5.86
C THR A 154 -1.23 0.60 5.61
N VAL A 155 -1.18 -0.31 6.57
CA VAL A 155 -1.75 -1.66 6.47
C VAL A 155 -2.93 -1.80 7.41
N GLY A 156 -4.12 -2.04 6.84
CA GLY A 156 -5.33 -2.45 7.57
C GLY A 156 -5.36 -3.96 7.78
N SER A 157 -6.50 -4.46 8.24
CA SER A 157 -6.67 -5.87 8.54
C SER A 157 -7.92 -6.46 7.90
N VAL A 158 -7.80 -7.70 7.41
CA VAL A 158 -8.92 -8.54 6.97
C VAL A 158 -8.98 -9.84 7.77
N SER A 159 -10.16 -10.45 7.82
CA SER A 159 -10.39 -11.74 8.46
C SER A 159 -9.80 -12.88 7.61
N ALA A 160 -9.13 -13.82 8.25
CA ALA A 160 -8.61 -15.02 7.60
C ALA A 160 -9.63 -16.16 7.54
N THR A 161 -10.61 -16.16 8.44
CA THR A 161 -11.55 -17.27 8.65
C THR A 161 -12.94 -16.76 8.90
N GLU A 162 -13.93 -17.60 8.60
CA GLU A 162 -15.31 -17.45 9.05
C GLU A 162 -15.52 -18.36 10.26
N LEU A 163 -16.25 -17.85 11.24
CA LEU A 163 -16.70 -18.64 12.40
C LEU A 163 -18.16 -18.36 12.65
N GLU A 164 -18.98 -19.40 12.61
CA GLU A 164 -20.36 -19.36 13.03
C GLU A 164 -20.68 -20.63 13.81
N THR A 165 -21.17 -20.46 15.03
CA THR A 165 -21.63 -21.51 15.93
C THR A 165 -23.04 -21.15 16.43
N ASP A 166 -23.64 -21.98 17.27
CA ASP A 166 -24.94 -21.69 17.87
C ASP A 166 -24.89 -20.38 18.70
N ASP A 167 -23.76 -20.13 19.40
CA ASP A 167 -23.60 -19.02 20.33
C ASP A 167 -22.86 -17.83 19.73
N PHE A 168 -21.96 -18.04 18.75
CA PHE A 168 -21.05 -17.01 18.26
C PHE A 168 -21.09 -16.86 16.76
N ILE A 169 -20.84 -15.61 16.28
CA ILE A 169 -20.65 -15.31 14.88
C ILE A 169 -19.51 -14.30 14.69
N ALA A 170 -18.63 -14.56 13.74
CA ALA A 170 -17.54 -13.65 13.40
C ALA A 170 -18.05 -12.35 12.76
N LEU A 171 -17.44 -11.23 13.13
CA LEU A 171 -17.62 -9.95 12.47
C LEU A 171 -16.68 -9.85 11.26
N GLY A 172 -17.24 -10.10 10.11
CA GLY A 172 -16.52 -10.22 8.84
C GLY A 172 -16.28 -11.67 8.44
N LYS A 173 -16.60 -11.96 7.19
CA LYS A 173 -16.30 -13.23 6.53
C LYS A 173 -14.83 -13.27 6.14
N GLN A 174 -14.37 -14.40 5.61
CA GLN A 174 -13.05 -14.50 5.03
C GLN A 174 -12.82 -13.40 3.99
N MET A 175 -11.68 -12.72 4.08
CA MET A 175 -11.28 -11.59 3.22
C MET A 175 -12.08 -10.28 3.42
N GLU A 176 -13.10 -10.24 4.26
CA GLU A 176 -13.73 -8.99 4.64
C GLU A 176 -12.89 -8.23 5.67
N VAL A 177 -13.09 -6.92 5.75
CA VAL A 177 -12.38 -6.06 6.69
C VAL A 177 -12.57 -6.54 8.13
N SER A 178 -11.50 -6.59 8.91
CA SER A 178 -11.59 -6.97 10.33
C SER A 178 -12.40 -5.95 11.12
N SER A 179 -13.20 -6.42 12.06
CA SER A 179 -14.07 -5.59 12.90
C SER A 179 -13.34 -4.45 13.64
N PHE A 180 -12.08 -4.65 13.97
CA PHE A 180 -11.24 -3.68 14.66
C PHE A 180 -10.39 -2.83 13.73
N SER A 181 -10.30 -3.15 12.41
CA SER A 181 -9.44 -2.43 11.50
C SER A 181 -9.91 -1.00 11.33
N ARG A 182 -9.01 -0.04 11.55
CA ARG A 182 -9.30 1.35 11.26
C ARG A 182 -9.33 1.59 9.75
N SER A 183 -10.21 2.48 9.32
CA SER A 183 -10.55 2.75 7.91
C SER A 183 -10.14 4.16 7.46
N GLY A 184 -10.28 4.42 6.18
CA GLY A 184 -10.09 5.74 5.58
C GLY A 184 -11.28 6.71 5.77
N PRO A 185 -11.21 7.86 5.15
CA PRO A 185 -10.03 8.38 4.46
C PRO A 185 -8.90 8.78 5.41
N GLY A 186 -7.68 8.85 4.90
CA GLY A 186 -6.57 9.48 5.59
C GLY A 186 -6.64 11.00 5.59
N ILE A 187 -5.60 11.65 6.10
CA ILE A 187 -5.51 13.11 6.12
C ILE A 187 -5.65 13.68 4.69
N TRP A 188 -6.40 14.78 4.54
CA TRP A 188 -6.65 15.46 3.25
C TRP A 188 -7.25 14.55 2.18
N ASP A 189 -8.07 13.60 2.59
CA ASP A 189 -8.76 12.60 1.75
C ASP A 189 -7.82 11.68 0.94
N VAL A 190 -6.59 11.48 1.44
CA VAL A 190 -5.65 10.49 0.91
C VAL A 190 -6.19 9.09 1.16
N LEU A 191 -6.03 8.21 0.18
CA LEU A 191 -6.41 6.81 0.31
C LEU A 191 -5.60 6.13 1.42
N LYS A 192 -6.29 5.68 2.46
CA LYS A 192 -5.77 4.93 3.59
C LYS A 192 -6.85 3.96 4.12
N PRO A 193 -6.47 2.76 4.61
CA PRO A 193 -5.16 2.15 4.42
C PRO A 193 -4.86 1.95 2.93
N GLU A 194 -3.58 1.84 2.54
CA GLU A 194 -3.27 1.54 1.14
C GLU A 194 -3.47 0.06 0.82
N VAL A 195 -3.15 -0.82 1.76
CA VAL A 195 -3.33 -2.28 1.60
C VAL A 195 -3.81 -2.90 2.91
N VAL A 196 -4.25 -4.14 2.83
CA VAL A 196 -4.66 -4.94 4.00
C VAL A 196 -4.00 -6.30 3.98
N GLU A 197 -3.95 -6.97 5.14
CA GLU A 197 -3.46 -8.33 5.28
C GLU A 197 -4.17 -9.02 6.46
N TYR A 198 -4.04 -10.32 6.61
CA TYR A 198 -4.71 -11.09 7.66
C TYR A 198 -4.25 -10.72 9.08
N GLY A 199 -5.13 -10.17 9.87
CA GLY A 199 -4.90 -9.84 11.29
C GLY A 199 -5.94 -10.43 12.24
N GLY A 200 -6.84 -11.27 11.73
CA GLY A 200 -7.95 -11.86 12.48
C GLY A 200 -9.17 -10.95 12.58
N THR A 201 -10.14 -11.30 13.41
CA THR A 201 -11.36 -10.51 13.67
C THR A 201 -11.90 -10.76 15.06
N HIS A 202 -13.01 -10.09 15.45
CA HIS A 202 -13.78 -10.44 16.65
C HIS A 202 -14.96 -11.34 16.28
N VAL A 203 -15.44 -12.08 17.26
CA VAL A 203 -16.77 -12.68 17.22
C VAL A 203 -17.67 -12.00 18.27
N TYR A 204 -18.97 -12.06 18.08
CA TYR A 204 -19.93 -11.64 19.09
C TYR A 204 -20.86 -12.77 19.50
N ASN A 205 -21.33 -12.73 20.75
CA ASN A 205 -22.32 -13.66 21.28
C ASN A 205 -23.72 -13.26 20.78
N LYS A 206 -24.39 -14.17 20.05
CA LYS A 206 -25.73 -13.97 19.46
C LYS A 206 -26.81 -13.66 20.50
N GLY A 207 -26.63 -14.17 21.73
CA GLY A 207 -27.61 -13.99 22.84
C GLY A 207 -27.37 -12.74 23.67
N SER A 208 -26.33 -11.93 23.45
CA SER A 208 -26.02 -10.75 24.25
C SER A 208 -26.47 -9.45 23.61
N VAL A 209 -27.12 -8.58 24.43
CA VAL A 209 -27.52 -7.22 24.03
C VAL A 209 -27.08 -6.25 25.15
N PRO A 210 -26.10 -5.36 24.90
CA PRO A 210 -25.32 -5.17 23.66
C PRO A 210 -24.41 -6.36 23.35
N PRO A 211 -23.97 -6.50 22.09
CA PRO A 211 -23.08 -7.58 21.70
C PRO A 211 -21.79 -7.60 22.52
N GLN A 212 -21.46 -8.74 23.09
CA GLN A 212 -20.17 -8.97 23.76
C GLN A 212 -19.18 -9.50 22.73
N LEU A 213 -18.08 -8.75 22.55
CA LEU A 213 -17.02 -9.09 21.60
C LEU A 213 -15.94 -9.92 22.28
N THR A 214 -15.47 -10.95 21.59
CA THR A 214 -14.37 -11.80 22.03
C THR A 214 -13.51 -12.25 20.85
N THR A 215 -12.37 -12.87 21.15
CA THR A 215 -11.37 -13.33 20.14
C THR A 215 -11.01 -14.77 20.40
N PRO A 216 -11.87 -15.74 20.07
CA PRO A 216 -11.52 -17.15 20.22
C PRO A 216 -10.37 -17.51 19.26
N PRO A 217 -9.61 -18.58 19.56
CA PRO A 217 -8.43 -18.98 18.78
C PRO A 217 -8.69 -19.14 17.26
N GLU A 218 -9.88 -19.58 16.90
CA GLU A 218 -10.30 -19.85 15.52
C GLU A 218 -10.23 -18.61 14.61
N VAL A 219 -10.45 -17.42 15.17
CA VAL A 219 -10.43 -16.15 14.44
C VAL A 219 -9.11 -15.40 14.57
N CYS A 220 -8.18 -15.89 15.36
CA CYS A 220 -6.85 -15.29 15.53
C CYS A 220 -5.84 -15.88 14.53
N PRO A 221 -4.88 -15.09 14.01
CA PRO A 221 -3.77 -15.63 13.25
C PRO A 221 -2.83 -16.46 14.14
N GLU A 222 -2.05 -17.36 13.54
CA GLU A 222 -0.93 -18.02 14.24
C GLU A 222 0.19 -17.03 14.52
N LEU A 223 0.61 -16.93 15.78
CA LEU A 223 1.63 -15.99 16.24
C LEU A 223 2.68 -16.71 17.11
N ILE A 224 3.94 -16.37 16.92
CA ILE A 224 5.00 -16.74 17.87
C ILE A 224 4.81 -15.91 19.13
N ARG A 225 4.82 -16.56 20.28
CA ARG A 225 4.71 -15.89 21.57
C ARG A 225 5.83 -16.26 22.51
N LYS A 226 6.15 -15.35 23.41
CA LYS A 226 7.00 -15.69 24.55
C LYS A 226 6.18 -16.53 25.54
N SER A 227 6.62 -17.74 25.77
CA SER A 227 5.97 -18.62 26.75
C SER A 227 7.06 -19.37 27.52
N PRO A 228 7.30 -19.02 28.78
CA PRO A 228 8.17 -19.81 29.63
C PRO A 228 7.55 -21.17 30.00
N GLU A 229 6.21 -21.26 29.95
CA GLU A 229 5.46 -22.47 30.30
C GLU A 229 4.38 -22.74 29.23
N GLY A 230 4.69 -23.54 28.23
CA GLY A 230 3.75 -23.92 27.21
C GLY A 230 4.30 -23.79 25.77
N PRO A 231 3.47 -23.92 24.74
CA PRO A 231 3.91 -23.86 23.36
C PRO A 231 4.43 -22.46 22.98
N ALA A 232 5.47 -22.41 22.14
CA ALA A 232 6.05 -21.16 21.67
C ALA A 232 5.17 -20.38 20.68
N PHE A 233 4.04 -20.91 20.29
CA PHE A 233 3.08 -20.26 19.40
C PHE A 233 1.65 -20.51 19.87
N ALA A 234 0.74 -19.60 19.46
CA ALA A 234 -0.69 -19.71 19.73
C ALA A 234 -1.49 -18.85 18.75
N ARG A 235 -2.82 -19.04 18.77
CA ARG A 235 -3.81 -18.18 18.13
C ARG A 235 -4.53 -17.43 19.25
N ASP A 236 -3.89 -16.39 19.78
CA ASP A 236 -4.32 -15.75 21.03
C ASP A 236 -4.57 -14.24 20.93
N ASP A 237 -4.37 -13.64 19.76
CA ASP A 237 -4.54 -12.19 19.61
C ASP A 237 -4.90 -11.81 18.16
N VAL A 238 -5.51 -10.63 18.00
CA VAL A 238 -5.91 -10.05 16.71
C VAL A 238 -5.39 -8.60 16.62
N GLY A 239 -5.18 -8.10 15.42
CA GLY A 239 -4.78 -6.71 15.24
C GLY A 239 -4.08 -6.37 13.93
N THR A 240 -4.19 -5.13 13.53
CA THR A 240 -3.41 -4.57 12.42
C THR A 240 -1.89 -4.64 12.67
N SER A 241 -1.50 -4.77 13.95
CA SER A 241 -0.11 -5.05 14.35
C SER A 241 0.42 -6.37 13.82
N PHE A 242 -0.45 -7.30 13.45
CA PHE A 242 -0.10 -8.62 12.89
C PHE A 242 -0.34 -8.69 11.38
N SER A 243 -1.09 -7.74 10.82
CA SER A 243 -1.21 -7.56 9.36
C SER A 243 0.02 -6.87 8.77
N ALA A 244 0.46 -5.75 9.37
CA ALA A 244 1.61 -4.98 8.90
C ALA A 244 2.90 -5.81 8.74
N PRO A 245 3.29 -6.69 9.68
CA PRO A 245 4.48 -7.51 9.53
C PRO A 245 4.41 -8.52 8.38
N LYS A 246 3.22 -8.94 7.96
CA LYS A 246 3.06 -9.81 6.78
C LYS A 246 3.34 -9.06 5.48
N VAL A 247 2.97 -7.78 5.41
CA VAL A 247 3.39 -6.89 4.31
C VAL A 247 4.89 -6.58 4.38
N THR A 248 5.47 -6.50 5.59
CA THR A 248 6.92 -6.39 5.78
C THR A 248 7.66 -7.62 5.23
N TYR A 249 7.10 -8.81 5.41
CA TYR A 249 7.59 -10.01 4.75
C TYR A 249 7.61 -9.87 3.22
N ILE A 250 6.50 -9.41 2.61
CA ILE A 250 6.45 -9.19 1.15
C ILE A 250 7.53 -8.20 0.71
N ALA A 251 7.69 -7.08 1.42
CA ALA A 251 8.76 -6.12 1.15
C ALA A 251 10.16 -6.76 1.20
N SER A 252 10.40 -7.66 2.16
CA SER A 252 11.68 -8.38 2.27
C SER A 252 11.94 -9.34 1.12
N GLN A 253 10.88 -9.96 0.56
CA GLN A 253 11.00 -10.82 -0.62
C GLN A 253 11.28 -10.00 -1.90
N ILE A 254 10.67 -8.82 -2.03
CA ILE A 254 10.99 -7.89 -3.12
C ILE A 254 12.45 -7.43 -3.02
N GLU A 255 12.93 -7.05 -1.83
CA GLU A 255 14.33 -6.67 -1.62
C GLU A 255 15.31 -7.80 -1.97
N LYS A 256 14.94 -9.05 -1.67
CA LYS A 256 15.74 -10.22 -2.03
C LYS A 256 15.88 -10.40 -3.55
N VAL A 257 14.83 -10.13 -4.32
CA VAL A 257 14.82 -10.25 -5.79
C VAL A 257 15.42 -9.01 -6.45
N LEU A 258 15.22 -7.83 -5.88
CA LEU A 258 15.63 -6.54 -6.41
C LEU A 258 16.46 -5.75 -5.38
N PRO A 259 17.65 -6.25 -4.95
CA PRO A 259 18.38 -5.67 -3.82
C PRO A 259 18.92 -4.26 -4.08
N GLU A 260 19.19 -3.92 -5.33
CA GLU A 260 19.74 -2.61 -5.73
C GLU A 260 18.64 -1.57 -6.03
N SER A 261 17.38 -1.99 -6.07
CA SER A 261 16.27 -1.09 -6.38
C SER A 261 15.89 -0.22 -5.18
N PRO A 262 15.36 0.99 -5.41
CA PRO A 262 14.97 1.91 -4.33
C PRO A 262 13.78 1.39 -3.52
N ALA A 263 13.67 1.80 -2.26
CA ALA A 263 12.56 1.45 -1.38
C ALA A 263 11.19 1.94 -1.92
N LEU A 264 11.18 2.98 -2.74
CA LEU A 264 10.00 3.46 -3.46
C LEU A 264 9.46 2.43 -4.46
N LEU A 265 10.35 1.64 -5.09
CA LEU A 265 9.92 0.55 -5.97
C LEU A 265 9.29 -0.59 -5.17
N TYR A 266 9.83 -0.91 -4.00
CA TYR A 266 9.21 -1.92 -3.12
C TYR A 266 7.80 -1.51 -2.73
N ARG A 267 7.62 -0.22 -2.38
CA ARG A 267 6.32 0.36 -2.07
C ARG A 267 5.36 0.28 -3.27
N ALA A 268 5.84 0.56 -4.47
CA ALA A 268 5.05 0.46 -5.70
C ALA A 268 4.62 -0.99 -5.96
N LEU A 269 5.54 -1.96 -5.88
CA LEU A 269 5.27 -3.37 -6.14
C LEU A 269 4.32 -4.01 -5.12
N ILE A 270 4.40 -3.63 -3.85
CA ILE A 270 3.42 -4.05 -2.84
C ILE A 270 2.01 -3.62 -3.25
N ALA A 271 1.82 -2.35 -3.60
CA ALA A 271 0.53 -1.85 -4.04
C ALA A 271 0.10 -2.46 -5.39
N GLN A 272 1.04 -2.60 -6.34
CA GLN A 272 0.80 -3.18 -7.67
C GLN A 272 0.29 -4.62 -7.57
N SER A 273 0.84 -5.42 -6.65
CA SER A 273 0.43 -6.81 -6.43
C SER A 273 -0.93 -6.97 -5.75
N ALA A 274 -1.39 -5.91 -5.07
CA ALA A 274 -2.61 -5.97 -4.26
C ALA A 274 -3.88 -6.11 -5.12
N ARG A 275 -4.82 -6.93 -4.65
CA ARG A 275 -6.09 -7.20 -5.32
C ARG A 275 -7.24 -7.15 -4.33
N TRP A 276 -8.40 -6.71 -4.83
CA TRP A 276 -9.65 -6.85 -4.12
C TRP A 276 -10.09 -8.32 -4.11
N PRO A 277 -10.76 -8.77 -3.04
CA PRO A 277 -11.31 -10.13 -2.97
C PRO A 277 -12.35 -10.42 -4.04
N LYS A 278 -13.12 -9.42 -4.44
CA LYS A 278 -14.09 -9.47 -5.53
C LYS A 278 -13.51 -8.88 -6.81
N ASN A 279 -13.90 -9.40 -7.95
CA ASN A 279 -13.57 -8.78 -9.23
C ASN A 279 -14.22 -7.39 -9.31
N ILE A 280 -13.50 -6.42 -9.88
CA ILE A 280 -13.97 -5.04 -10.01
C ILE A 280 -15.29 -4.93 -10.78
N ASN A 281 -15.52 -5.81 -11.76
CA ASN A 281 -16.75 -5.83 -12.55
C ASN A 281 -17.98 -6.26 -11.73
N ASP A 282 -17.77 -6.90 -10.57
CA ASP A 282 -18.81 -7.39 -9.68
C ASP A 282 -19.07 -6.40 -8.51
N VAL A 283 -18.40 -5.23 -8.50
CA VAL A 283 -18.49 -4.22 -7.45
C VAL A 283 -19.28 -3.02 -7.95
N SER A 284 -20.36 -2.66 -7.27
CA SER A 284 -21.13 -1.45 -7.59
C SER A 284 -20.30 -0.18 -7.27
N LYS A 285 -20.71 0.98 -7.80
CA LYS A 285 -20.01 2.26 -7.53
C LYS A 285 -20.00 2.60 -6.04
N GLU A 286 -21.09 2.36 -5.34
CA GLU A 286 -21.23 2.58 -3.90
C GLU A 286 -20.32 1.64 -3.10
N GLU A 287 -20.28 0.35 -3.48
CA GLU A 287 -19.37 -0.62 -2.89
C GLU A 287 -17.91 -0.29 -3.18
N CYS A 288 -17.59 0.30 -4.35
CA CYS A 288 -16.24 0.71 -4.72
C CYS A 288 -15.66 1.71 -3.71
N VAL A 289 -16.42 2.73 -3.33
CA VAL A 289 -16.02 3.75 -2.35
C VAL A 289 -15.80 3.13 -0.97
N SER A 290 -16.73 2.29 -0.51
CA SER A 290 -16.61 1.59 0.77
C SER A 290 -15.42 0.64 0.79
N THR A 291 -15.20 -0.11 -0.29
CA THR A 291 -14.06 -1.02 -0.45
C THR A 291 -12.74 -0.26 -0.35
N LEU A 292 -12.59 0.86 -1.07
CA LEU A 292 -11.39 1.70 -0.99
C LEU A 292 -11.14 2.23 0.42
N ARG A 293 -12.18 2.65 1.14
CA ARG A 293 -12.04 3.14 2.51
C ARG A 293 -11.61 2.06 3.49
N HIS A 294 -12.09 0.84 3.31
CA HIS A 294 -11.87 -0.25 4.25
C HIS A 294 -10.58 -1.03 3.95
N ILE A 295 -10.31 -1.32 2.68
CA ILE A 295 -9.21 -2.20 2.30
C ILE A 295 -8.23 -1.60 1.27
N GLY A 296 -8.42 -0.35 0.87
CA GLY A 296 -7.52 0.31 -0.07
C GLY A 296 -7.40 -0.43 -1.39
N TYR A 297 -6.19 -0.69 -1.83
CA TYR A 297 -5.91 -1.47 -3.04
C TYR A 297 -6.11 -2.99 -2.87
N GLY A 298 -6.42 -3.45 -1.65
CA GLY A 298 -6.68 -4.84 -1.34
C GLY A 298 -5.51 -5.58 -0.68
N VAL A 299 -5.49 -6.91 -0.84
CA VAL A 299 -4.47 -7.80 -0.26
C VAL A 299 -3.31 -7.96 -1.23
N PRO A 300 -2.07 -7.59 -0.84
CA PRO A 300 -0.90 -7.80 -1.67
C PRO A 300 -0.52 -9.28 -1.71
N ASP A 301 0.07 -9.69 -2.83
CA ASP A 301 0.51 -11.05 -3.06
C ASP A 301 2.03 -11.09 -3.34
N VAL A 302 2.74 -12.01 -2.68
CA VAL A 302 4.20 -12.10 -2.78
C VAL A 302 4.67 -12.55 -4.16
N GLU A 303 3.98 -13.53 -4.76
CA GLU A 303 4.35 -14.05 -6.08
C GLU A 303 4.14 -12.96 -7.14
N ARG A 304 3.01 -12.26 -7.07
CA ARG A 304 2.73 -11.12 -7.97
C ARG A 304 3.69 -9.96 -7.78
N ALA A 305 4.19 -9.74 -6.58
CA ALA A 305 5.13 -8.66 -6.27
C ALA A 305 6.57 -8.95 -6.73
N THR A 306 6.92 -10.22 -6.89
CA THR A 306 8.31 -10.66 -7.12
C THR A 306 8.55 -11.35 -8.46
N HIS A 307 7.50 -11.86 -9.13
CA HIS A 307 7.61 -12.63 -10.36
C HIS A 307 6.61 -12.18 -11.42
N ASN A 308 7.00 -12.32 -12.66
CA ASN A 308 6.11 -12.33 -13.81
C ASN A 308 5.75 -13.78 -14.15
N ASP A 309 4.62 -13.98 -14.82
CA ASP A 309 4.19 -15.29 -15.32
C ASP A 309 3.81 -15.21 -16.81
N GLU A 310 3.33 -16.31 -17.38
CA GLU A 310 2.99 -16.39 -18.80
C GLU A 310 1.88 -15.42 -19.21
N TYR A 311 0.98 -15.09 -18.30
CA TYR A 311 -0.20 -14.27 -18.58
C TYR A 311 -0.11 -12.85 -18.02
N ARG A 312 0.99 -12.53 -17.33
CA ARG A 312 1.20 -11.24 -16.69
C ARG A 312 2.64 -10.78 -16.74
N ILE A 313 2.83 -9.54 -17.15
CA ILE A 313 4.10 -8.85 -17.06
C ILE A 313 3.96 -7.60 -16.20
N THR A 314 4.95 -7.34 -15.36
CA THR A 314 5.12 -6.08 -14.63
C THR A 314 6.44 -5.44 -15.05
N LEU A 315 6.36 -4.21 -15.51
CA LEU A 315 7.45 -3.38 -15.97
C LEU A 315 7.74 -2.33 -14.90
N VAL A 316 8.99 -2.08 -14.60
CA VAL A 316 9.40 -1.19 -13.51
C VAL A 316 10.51 -0.25 -13.93
N THR A 317 10.58 0.92 -13.28
CA THR A 317 11.78 1.76 -13.34
C THR A 317 12.88 1.11 -12.46
N PRO A 318 14.03 0.73 -13.03
CA PRO A 318 15.03 -0.06 -12.27
C PRO A 318 15.74 0.74 -11.17
N SER A 319 15.82 2.06 -11.32
CA SER A 319 16.35 3.00 -10.33
C SER A 319 15.33 4.09 -10.06
N HIS A 320 15.46 4.80 -8.94
CA HIS A 320 14.59 5.95 -8.75
C HIS A 320 14.94 7.06 -9.74
N ARG A 321 13.88 7.73 -10.19
CA ARG A 321 13.96 8.91 -11.02
C ARG A 321 13.68 10.13 -10.17
N GLU A 322 14.15 11.27 -10.58
CA GLU A 322 13.91 12.55 -9.92
C GLU A 322 13.21 13.50 -10.87
N LEU A 323 12.16 14.16 -10.39
CA LEU A 323 11.35 15.07 -11.19
C LEU A 323 11.09 16.36 -10.41
N GLY A 324 11.35 17.48 -11.05
CA GLY A 324 11.12 18.82 -10.52
C GLY A 324 9.76 19.39 -10.91
N ASP A 325 9.57 20.65 -10.58
CA ASP A 325 8.42 21.46 -10.99
C ASP A 325 8.49 21.71 -12.51
N ASP A 326 7.34 21.58 -13.20
CA ASP A 326 7.22 21.74 -14.65
C ASP A 326 8.08 20.78 -15.52
N GLU A 327 8.53 19.65 -14.95
CA GLU A 327 9.20 18.57 -15.67
C GLU A 327 8.23 17.40 -15.90
N ALA A 328 8.44 16.62 -16.97
CA ALA A 328 7.73 15.37 -17.21
C ALA A 328 8.65 14.29 -17.78
N HIS A 329 8.47 13.03 -17.35
CA HIS A 329 9.11 11.86 -17.97
C HIS A 329 8.05 11.04 -18.68
N ILE A 330 8.30 10.65 -19.92
CA ILE A 330 7.41 9.84 -20.75
C ILE A 330 8.01 8.44 -20.91
N PHE A 331 7.21 7.45 -20.58
CA PHE A 331 7.52 6.04 -20.75
C PHE A 331 6.67 5.48 -21.88
N GLN A 332 7.29 4.85 -22.85
CA GLN A 332 6.60 4.16 -23.92
C GLN A 332 6.68 2.65 -23.67
N VAL A 333 5.53 2.00 -23.65
CA VAL A 333 5.42 0.55 -23.59
C VAL A 333 4.98 0.07 -24.97
N PRO A 334 5.86 -0.57 -25.74
CA PRO A 334 5.45 -1.12 -27.03
C PRO A 334 4.48 -2.30 -26.78
N ILE A 335 3.43 -2.32 -27.53
CA ILE A 335 2.45 -3.43 -27.50
C ILE A 335 2.66 -4.25 -28.75
N PRO A 336 2.94 -5.56 -28.64
CA PRO A 336 3.13 -6.44 -29.77
C PRO A 336 1.90 -6.46 -30.71
N GLU A 337 2.17 -6.52 -32.01
CA GLU A 337 1.10 -6.53 -33.02
C GLU A 337 0.16 -7.73 -32.84
N GLU A 338 0.69 -8.86 -32.34
CA GLU A 338 -0.06 -10.06 -32.03
C GLU A 338 -1.19 -9.82 -31.01
N LEU A 339 -0.99 -8.90 -30.07
CA LEU A 339 -2.03 -8.54 -29.10
C LEU A 339 -3.10 -7.62 -29.70
N SER A 340 -2.76 -6.81 -30.69
CA SER A 340 -3.68 -5.88 -31.33
C SER A 340 -4.47 -6.49 -32.53
N ASN A 341 -3.92 -7.53 -33.15
CA ASN A 341 -4.48 -8.16 -34.36
C ASN A 341 -5.11 -9.55 -34.14
N VAL A 342 -5.34 -9.96 -32.90
CA VAL A 342 -6.03 -11.22 -32.62
C VAL A 342 -7.47 -11.19 -33.09
N GLY A 343 -7.94 -12.29 -33.70
CA GLY A 343 -9.29 -12.42 -34.20
C GLY A 343 -10.39 -12.46 -33.12
N GLU A 344 -9.99 -12.51 -31.85
CA GLU A 344 -10.84 -12.50 -30.67
C GLU A 344 -10.41 -11.37 -29.72
N ASP A 345 -11.38 -10.78 -29.01
CA ASP A 345 -11.12 -9.71 -28.03
C ASP A 345 -10.89 -10.30 -26.65
N TYR A 346 -9.65 -10.24 -26.17
CA TYR A 346 -9.27 -10.67 -24.82
C TYR A 346 -9.41 -9.52 -23.82
N ASP A 347 -9.76 -9.86 -22.57
CA ASP A 347 -9.80 -8.92 -21.47
C ASP A 347 -8.41 -8.77 -20.83
N ILE A 348 -7.83 -7.59 -20.96
CA ILE A 348 -6.52 -7.24 -20.43
C ILE A 348 -6.68 -6.28 -19.26
N LEU A 349 -6.21 -6.69 -18.08
CA LEU A 349 -6.09 -5.82 -16.93
C LEU A 349 -4.82 -4.99 -17.06
N VAL A 350 -4.97 -3.68 -17.13
CA VAL A 350 -3.87 -2.70 -17.09
C VAL A 350 -3.84 -2.05 -15.73
N GLU A 351 -2.67 -2.03 -15.11
CA GLU A 351 -2.45 -1.39 -13.82
C GLU A 351 -1.24 -0.49 -13.86
N VAL A 352 -1.36 0.67 -13.27
CA VAL A 352 -0.28 1.64 -13.14
C VAL A 352 -0.14 2.06 -11.69
N THR A 353 1.08 1.97 -11.15
CA THR A 353 1.39 2.41 -9.79
C THR A 353 2.59 3.34 -9.78
N LEU A 354 2.35 4.59 -9.42
CA LEU A 354 3.36 5.59 -9.12
C LEU A 354 3.58 5.66 -7.60
N SER A 355 4.81 5.46 -7.15
CA SER A 355 5.23 5.68 -5.77
C SER A 355 6.28 6.76 -5.74
N TYR A 356 6.05 7.85 -4.98
CA TYR A 356 7.02 8.92 -4.90
C TYR A 356 7.23 9.43 -3.48
N ALA A 357 8.37 10.07 -3.27
CA ALA A 357 8.73 10.75 -2.04
C ALA A 357 9.20 12.17 -2.36
N ALA A 358 8.72 13.13 -1.56
CA ALA A 358 9.10 14.52 -1.65
C ALA A 358 9.35 15.09 -0.25
N ASN A 359 10.17 16.13 -0.16
CA ASN A 359 10.53 16.73 1.12
C ASN A 359 9.29 17.29 1.83
N PRO A 360 8.93 16.80 3.03
CA PRO A 360 7.71 17.22 3.73
C PRO A 360 7.91 18.49 4.53
N ARG A 361 6.87 19.33 4.64
CA ARG A 361 6.86 20.52 5.49
C ARG A 361 5.63 20.57 6.40
N ARG A 362 5.75 20.04 7.60
CA ARG A 362 4.67 19.85 8.58
C ARG A 362 3.80 21.09 8.85
N THR A 363 4.35 22.29 8.74
CA THR A 363 3.62 23.54 9.01
C THR A 363 2.61 23.91 7.92
N ARG A 364 2.59 23.18 6.80
CA ARG A 364 1.69 23.42 5.67
C ARG A 364 0.53 22.42 5.68
N ARG A 365 -0.55 22.78 5.00
CA ARG A 365 -1.76 21.96 4.86
C ARG A 365 -1.92 21.48 3.43
N TYR A 366 -2.70 20.42 3.25
CA TYR A 366 -2.96 19.73 1.99
C TYR A 366 -1.70 19.15 1.35
N VAL A 367 -1.87 18.09 0.60
CA VAL A 367 -0.75 17.35 -0.05
C VAL A 367 0.17 18.31 -0.81
N LYS A 368 -0.41 19.17 -1.67
CA LYS A 368 0.32 20.13 -2.50
C LYS A 368 1.12 21.18 -1.69
N GLY A 369 0.65 21.54 -0.52
CA GLY A 369 1.37 22.47 0.37
C GLY A 369 2.34 21.79 1.31
N TYR A 370 2.09 20.54 1.67
CA TYR A 370 2.93 19.75 2.58
C TYR A 370 4.20 19.23 1.89
N LEU A 371 4.12 18.83 0.63
CA LEU A 371 5.23 18.31 -0.18
C LEU A 371 5.96 19.44 -0.92
N SER A 372 7.28 19.31 -1.05
CA SER A 372 8.10 20.27 -1.82
C SER A 372 7.72 20.27 -3.31
N THR A 373 7.44 19.13 -3.84
CA THR A 373 7.04 18.85 -5.22
C THR A 373 6.02 17.72 -5.15
N TRP A 374 4.95 17.77 -5.91
CA TRP A 374 4.01 16.67 -5.98
C TRP A 374 3.96 16.13 -7.41
N LEU A 375 3.72 14.83 -7.54
CA LEU A 375 3.70 14.14 -8.82
C LEU A 375 2.31 13.58 -9.10
N ASP A 376 2.00 13.47 -10.38
CA ASP A 376 0.89 12.66 -10.89
C ASP A 376 1.34 11.92 -12.17
N TRP A 377 0.45 11.05 -12.66
CA TRP A 377 0.65 10.38 -13.93
C TRP A 377 -0.62 10.40 -14.78
N CYS A 378 -0.42 10.37 -16.09
CA CYS A 378 -1.48 10.21 -17.09
C CYS A 378 -1.02 9.25 -18.19
N CYS A 379 -1.94 8.79 -19.03
CA CYS A 379 -1.64 7.88 -20.12
C CYS A 379 -2.02 8.45 -21.49
N SER A 380 -1.50 7.82 -22.55
CA SER A 380 -1.90 8.12 -23.92
C SER A 380 -3.35 7.71 -24.16
N ARG A 381 -3.95 8.35 -25.16
CA ARG A 381 -5.26 7.91 -25.69
C ARG A 381 -5.11 6.66 -26.54
N ILE A 382 -6.20 5.97 -26.77
CA ILE A 382 -6.23 4.82 -27.68
C ILE A 382 -5.81 5.30 -29.10
N GLY A 383 -4.81 4.63 -29.67
CA GLY A 383 -4.26 4.99 -30.97
C GLY A 383 -3.37 6.25 -31.02
N GLU A 384 -3.07 6.87 -29.87
CA GLU A 384 -2.18 8.02 -29.80
C GLU A 384 -0.71 7.56 -29.81
N ASN A 385 0.06 7.98 -30.80
CA ASN A 385 1.50 7.68 -30.84
C ASN A 385 2.31 8.51 -29.83
N ALA A 386 3.51 8.04 -29.51
CA ALA A 386 4.37 8.64 -28.50
C ALA A 386 4.71 10.11 -28.77
N GLU A 387 4.90 10.52 -30.04
CA GLU A 387 5.24 11.89 -30.42
C GLU A 387 4.05 12.84 -30.17
N THR A 388 2.84 12.43 -30.56
CA THR A 388 1.61 13.20 -30.33
C THR A 388 1.32 13.32 -28.85
N PHE A 389 1.48 12.23 -28.09
CA PHE A 389 1.34 12.23 -26.65
C PHE A 389 2.33 13.18 -25.98
N ALA A 390 3.62 13.11 -26.34
CA ALA A 390 4.65 14.00 -25.82
C ALA A 390 4.33 15.47 -26.11
N ARG A 391 3.94 15.79 -27.35
CA ARG A 391 3.53 17.14 -27.73
C ARG A 391 2.35 17.62 -26.87
N ARG A 392 1.34 16.78 -26.66
CA ARG A 392 0.18 17.10 -25.82
C ARG A 392 0.57 17.38 -24.37
N ILE A 393 1.51 16.61 -23.80
CA ILE A 393 1.98 16.81 -22.42
C ILE A 393 2.75 18.12 -22.28
N PHE A 394 3.61 18.47 -23.24
CA PHE A 394 4.49 19.64 -23.15
C PHE A 394 3.87 20.96 -23.66
N GLU A 395 2.96 20.92 -24.67
CA GLU A 395 2.39 22.15 -25.26
C GLU A 395 1.17 22.68 -24.49
N THR A 396 0.39 21.80 -23.84
CA THR A 396 -0.88 22.25 -23.25
C THR A 396 -0.75 22.71 -21.80
N GLY A 397 0.44 22.66 -21.22
CA GLY A 397 0.69 23.10 -19.82
C GLY A 397 -0.18 22.34 -18.82
N SER A 398 0.39 21.89 -17.81
CA SER A 398 0.03 21.18 -16.58
C SER A 398 -1.43 20.83 -16.18
N ILE A 399 -2.47 21.15 -16.92
CA ILE A 399 -3.87 21.00 -16.46
C ILE A 399 -4.76 20.37 -17.53
N ILE A 400 -4.37 19.20 -18.03
CA ILE A 400 -5.37 18.35 -18.68
C ILE A 400 -5.57 17.16 -17.74
N ASP A 401 -6.71 17.15 -17.06
CA ASP A 401 -7.28 15.95 -16.47
C ASP A 401 -7.63 15.02 -17.64
N ASP A 402 -6.71 14.12 -17.98
CA ASP A 402 -6.84 13.22 -19.11
C ASP A 402 -6.55 11.79 -18.66
N ASP A 403 -7.62 11.01 -18.55
CA ASP A 403 -7.55 9.59 -18.24
C ASP A 403 -7.29 8.72 -19.48
N GLY A 404 -6.94 9.36 -20.58
CA GLY A 404 -6.80 8.64 -21.85
C GLY A 404 -8.10 7.97 -22.26
N ASP A 405 -8.76 7.54 -22.90
CA ASP A 405 -10.03 6.90 -23.21
C ASP A 405 -10.32 5.63 -22.37
N PHE A 406 -9.61 5.49 -21.22
CA PHE A 406 -9.71 4.31 -20.36
C PHE A 406 -10.63 4.54 -19.15
N ASN A 407 -11.37 3.51 -18.78
CA ASN A 407 -12.27 3.54 -17.62
C ASN A 407 -11.51 3.16 -16.33
N TRP A 408 -10.66 4.05 -15.86
CA TRP A 408 -9.92 3.87 -14.61
C TRP A 408 -10.86 3.81 -13.39
N VAL A 409 -10.47 3.05 -12.37
CA VAL A 409 -11.29 2.89 -11.15
C VAL A 409 -11.30 4.16 -10.31
N LEU A 410 -10.14 4.80 -10.07
CA LEU A 410 -10.09 6.06 -9.36
C LEU A 410 -10.17 7.27 -10.30
N GLY A 411 -9.45 7.25 -11.40
CA GLY A 411 -9.33 8.37 -12.32
C GLY A 411 -8.49 9.52 -11.78
N GLU A 412 -8.20 10.49 -12.64
CA GLU A 412 -7.44 11.68 -12.27
C GLU A 412 -8.29 12.68 -11.45
N ALA A 413 -9.57 12.77 -11.73
CA ALA A 413 -10.50 13.67 -11.05
C ALA A 413 -11.54 12.89 -10.25
N THR A 414 -11.97 13.45 -9.14
CA THR A 414 -12.91 12.82 -8.19
C THR A 414 -14.29 12.45 -8.77
N ASN A 415 -14.61 12.91 -9.96
CA ASN A 415 -15.88 12.65 -10.65
C ASN A 415 -15.71 11.78 -11.92
N ARG A 416 -14.51 11.24 -12.19
CA ARG A 416 -14.24 10.48 -13.42
C ARG A 416 -14.16 8.98 -13.23
N GLY A 417 -13.60 8.51 -12.11
CA GLY A 417 -13.48 7.08 -11.83
C GLY A 417 -14.78 6.44 -11.33
N ALA A 418 -14.77 5.13 -11.19
CA ALA A 418 -15.84 4.39 -10.55
C ALA A 418 -16.00 4.74 -9.06
N ALA A 419 -14.91 5.17 -8.42
CA ALA A 419 -14.88 5.56 -7.00
C ALA A 419 -15.15 7.06 -6.85
N GLU A 420 -16.40 7.45 -6.79
CA GLU A 420 -16.81 8.84 -6.65
C GLU A 420 -16.24 9.47 -5.35
N GLY A 421 -15.64 10.66 -5.47
CA GLY A 421 -14.99 11.36 -4.36
C GLY A 421 -13.52 11.02 -4.15
N TYR A 422 -13.00 9.98 -4.77
CA TYR A 422 -11.57 9.64 -4.78
C TYR A 422 -10.89 10.09 -6.08
N SER A 423 -9.61 10.41 -5.96
CA SER A 423 -8.73 10.64 -7.10
C SER A 423 -7.39 9.98 -6.79
N ARG A 424 -6.77 9.33 -7.78
CA ARG A 424 -5.43 8.74 -7.61
C ARG A 424 -4.37 9.76 -7.26
N LYS A 425 -4.59 11.04 -7.60
CA LYS A 425 -3.64 12.15 -7.33
C LYS A 425 -3.55 12.57 -5.86
N ASN A 426 -4.45 12.10 -4.98
CA ASN A 426 -4.53 12.58 -3.60
C ASN A 426 -3.46 12.02 -2.66
N GLY A 427 -2.47 11.25 -3.15
CA GLY A 427 -1.43 10.66 -2.32
C GLY A 427 -0.09 10.54 -3.02
N THR A 428 0.90 10.04 -2.30
CA THR A 428 2.24 9.73 -2.83
C THR A 428 2.38 8.28 -3.30
N LEU A 429 1.35 7.47 -3.16
CA LEU A 429 1.19 6.15 -3.74
C LEU A 429 -0.10 6.18 -4.57
N GLN A 430 0.05 6.17 -5.87
CA GLN A 430 -1.02 6.38 -6.83
C GLN A 430 -1.16 5.15 -7.71
N LYS A 431 -2.00 4.21 -7.31
CA LYS A 431 -2.35 3.05 -8.13
C LYS A 431 -3.72 3.28 -8.76
N ASP A 432 -3.84 2.90 -10.01
CA ASP A 432 -5.12 2.78 -10.70
C ASP A 432 -5.10 1.58 -11.65
N TRP A 433 -6.28 1.08 -12.01
CA TRP A 433 -6.40 -0.07 -12.90
C TRP A 433 -7.68 0.02 -13.73
N CYS A 434 -7.64 -0.59 -14.89
CA CYS A 434 -8.80 -0.74 -15.76
C CYS A 434 -8.73 -2.05 -16.54
N ILE A 435 -9.86 -2.53 -17.01
CA ILE A 435 -9.94 -3.66 -17.92
C ILE A 435 -10.24 -3.10 -19.31
N ILE A 436 -9.44 -3.50 -20.30
CA ILE A 436 -9.58 -3.08 -21.69
C ILE A 436 -9.61 -4.32 -22.59
N LYS A 437 -10.13 -4.16 -23.80
CA LYS A 437 -10.03 -5.20 -24.82
C LYS A 437 -8.67 -5.15 -25.50
N SER A 438 -8.11 -6.30 -25.84
CA SER A 438 -6.80 -6.41 -26.50
C SER A 438 -6.72 -5.57 -27.80
N ASN A 439 -7.80 -5.51 -28.59
CA ASN A 439 -7.89 -4.70 -29.81
C ASN A 439 -7.87 -3.17 -29.55
N GLN A 440 -8.03 -2.72 -28.30
CA GLN A 440 -7.91 -1.29 -27.91
C GLN A 440 -6.47 -0.91 -27.58
N LEU A 441 -5.58 -1.89 -27.40
CA LEU A 441 -4.14 -1.65 -27.30
C LEU A 441 -3.62 -1.31 -28.69
N SER A 442 -3.04 -0.13 -28.80
CA SER A 442 -2.38 0.30 -30.04
C SER A 442 -0.91 -0.13 -30.02
N ASP A 443 -0.15 0.24 -31.07
CA ASP A 443 1.28 -0.05 -31.21
C ASP A 443 2.14 0.38 -30.02
N ALA A 444 1.63 1.31 -29.18
CA ALA A 444 2.30 1.75 -27.96
C ALA A 444 1.31 2.23 -26.93
N PHE A 445 1.60 1.94 -25.66
CA PHE A 445 0.93 2.52 -24.50
C PHE A 445 1.92 3.46 -23.80
N CYS A 446 1.60 4.74 -23.73
CA CYS A 446 2.50 5.72 -23.14
C CYS A 446 1.97 6.20 -21.78
N ILE A 447 2.89 6.40 -20.83
CA ILE A 447 2.62 6.98 -19.52
C ILE A 447 3.54 8.17 -19.31
N ALA A 448 2.98 9.31 -18.90
CA ALA A 448 3.74 10.45 -18.46
C ALA A 448 3.64 10.58 -16.93
N VAL A 449 4.78 10.73 -16.26
CA VAL A 449 4.86 11.19 -14.88
C VAL A 449 5.18 12.68 -14.92
N ARG A 450 4.35 13.50 -14.28
CA ARG A 450 4.44 14.96 -14.31
C ARG A 450 4.76 15.51 -12.92
N GLY A 451 5.67 16.47 -12.87
CA GLY A 451 6.04 17.20 -11.67
C GLY A 451 5.31 18.53 -11.56
N HIS A 452 4.86 18.86 -10.37
CA HIS A 452 4.08 20.05 -10.09
C HIS A 452 4.60 20.79 -8.87
N LYS A 453 4.38 22.10 -8.87
CA LYS A 453 4.83 23.00 -7.82
C LYS A 453 4.21 22.70 -6.46
N GLY A 454 5.08 22.44 -5.50
CA GLY A 454 4.76 22.42 -4.08
C GLY A 454 5.30 23.68 -3.38
N TRP A 455 5.84 23.51 -2.15
CA TRP A 455 6.41 24.65 -1.43
C TRP A 455 7.87 24.95 -1.80
N GLY A 456 8.57 24.06 -2.49
CA GLY A 456 10.01 24.13 -2.68
C GLY A 456 10.44 24.03 -4.14
N GLY A 457 10.56 25.15 -4.85
CA GLY A 457 10.88 25.20 -6.27
C GLY A 457 12.25 24.69 -6.71
N LEU A 458 13.14 24.24 -5.78
CA LEU A 458 14.45 23.64 -6.08
C LEU A 458 14.55 22.16 -5.65
N PHE A 459 13.51 21.62 -5.03
CA PHE A 459 13.51 20.24 -4.56
C PHE A 459 12.82 19.34 -5.58
N LYS A 460 13.52 18.29 -5.99
CA LYS A 460 12.94 17.24 -6.83
C LYS A 460 12.28 16.17 -5.98
N ALA A 461 11.19 15.62 -6.48
CA ALA A 461 10.59 14.41 -5.93
C ALA A 461 11.27 13.18 -6.53
N LYS A 462 11.56 12.18 -5.71
CA LYS A 462 12.06 10.87 -6.13
C LYS A 462 10.87 9.96 -6.39
N TYR A 463 10.91 9.16 -7.46
CA TYR A 463 9.81 8.24 -7.76
C TYR A 463 10.25 6.92 -8.37
N SER A 464 9.36 5.93 -8.27
CA SER A 464 9.40 4.68 -9.01
C SER A 464 8.02 4.42 -9.62
N LEU A 465 8.01 3.83 -10.81
CA LEU A 465 6.81 3.49 -11.57
C LEU A 465 6.78 1.98 -11.80
N ALA A 466 5.60 1.38 -11.63
CA ALA A 466 5.32 0.01 -12.03
C ALA A 466 4.07 0.01 -12.93
N VAL A 467 4.14 -0.74 -14.03
CA VAL A 467 3.04 -0.91 -15.00
C VAL A 467 2.89 -2.39 -15.26
N SER A 468 1.68 -2.93 -15.17
CA SER A 468 1.44 -4.32 -15.51
C SER A 468 0.28 -4.51 -16.48
N PHE A 469 0.41 -5.56 -17.27
CA PHE A 469 -0.60 -6.11 -18.14
C PHE A 469 -0.85 -7.56 -17.73
N GLU A 470 -2.13 -7.96 -17.67
CA GLU A 470 -2.53 -9.32 -17.31
C GLU A 470 -3.72 -9.77 -18.15
N ALA A 471 -3.59 -10.91 -18.83
CA ALA A 471 -4.73 -11.58 -19.46
C ALA A 471 -5.58 -12.25 -18.37
N ILE A 472 -6.76 -11.68 -18.07
CA ILE A 472 -7.57 -12.06 -16.90
C ILE A 472 -8.00 -13.52 -16.96
N ASN A 473 -8.40 -14.00 -18.14
CA ASN A 473 -8.90 -15.36 -18.33
C ASN A 473 -7.81 -16.36 -18.72
N GLN A 474 -6.54 -15.91 -18.76
CA GLN A 474 -5.40 -16.72 -19.21
C GLN A 474 -5.57 -17.25 -20.66
N ASP A 475 -6.28 -16.48 -21.50
CA ASP A 475 -6.61 -16.89 -22.85
C ASP A 475 -5.49 -16.64 -23.86
N ILE A 476 -4.56 -15.71 -23.54
CA ILE A 476 -3.44 -15.35 -24.41
C ILE A 476 -2.19 -15.07 -23.58
N PRO A 477 -1.03 -15.61 -23.96
CA PRO A 477 0.24 -15.31 -23.30
C PRO A 477 0.68 -13.87 -23.60
N ILE A 478 0.91 -13.08 -22.55
CA ILE A 478 1.37 -11.68 -22.65
C ILE A 478 2.87 -11.55 -22.38
N TYR A 479 3.38 -12.34 -21.44
CA TYR A 479 4.76 -12.18 -20.98
C TYR A 479 5.80 -12.28 -22.09
N GLU A 480 5.76 -13.30 -22.93
CA GLU A 480 6.73 -13.46 -24.00
C GLU A 480 6.61 -12.40 -25.11
N PRO A 481 5.42 -12.06 -25.63
CA PRO A 481 5.27 -10.98 -26.60
C PRO A 481 5.80 -9.62 -26.09
N ILE A 482 5.31 -9.14 -24.97
CA ILE A 482 5.70 -7.83 -24.42
C ILE A 482 7.20 -7.81 -24.01
N ARG A 483 7.72 -8.89 -23.41
CA ARG A 483 9.11 -9.00 -23.04
C ARG A 483 10.03 -8.88 -24.25
N THR A 484 9.71 -9.54 -25.33
CA THR A 484 10.50 -9.51 -26.58
C THR A 484 10.57 -8.09 -27.12
N GLU A 485 9.47 -7.38 -27.20
CA GLU A 485 9.43 -6.00 -27.68
C GLU A 485 10.22 -5.04 -26.77
N ILE A 486 10.10 -5.18 -25.46
CA ILE A 486 10.82 -4.34 -24.49
C ILE A 486 12.33 -4.57 -24.57
N GLU A 487 12.78 -5.81 -24.70
CA GLU A 487 14.20 -6.11 -24.90
C GLU A 487 14.75 -5.48 -26.18
N LEU A 488 13.98 -5.44 -27.24
CA LEU A 488 14.34 -4.77 -28.49
C LEU A 488 14.42 -3.25 -28.32
N VAL A 489 13.45 -2.63 -27.64
CA VAL A 489 13.45 -1.19 -27.37
C VAL A 489 14.61 -0.77 -26.48
N VAL A 490 14.92 -1.53 -25.44
CA VAL A 490 16.11 -1.28 -24.57
C VAL A 490 17.40 -1.40 -25.36
N LYS A 491 17.48 -2.28 -26.34
CA LYS A 491 18.67 -2.42 -27.22
C LYS A 491 18.77 -1.31 -28.27
N SER A 492 17.66 -0.70 -28.71
CA SER A 492 17.63 0.33 -29.75
C SER A 492 17.82 1.77 -29.25
N GLY A 493 17.87 1.99 -27.96
CA GLY A 493 18.21 3.27 -27.34
C GLY A 493 17.17 3.73 -26.32
N GLU A 494 17.65 4.23 -25.19
CA GLU A 494 16.86 4.97 -24.24
C GLU A 494 16.37 6.25 -24.92
N ILE A 495 15.11 6.31 -25.29
CA ILE A 495 14.47 7.56 -25.67
C ILE A 495 13.95 8.19 -24.37
N GLU A 496 14.87 8.70 -23.56
CA GLU A 496 14.56 9.73 -22.59
C GLU A 496 14.34 11.03 -23.36
N ILE A 497 13.12 11.41 -23.60
CA ILE A 497 12.83 12.77 -24.03
C ILE A 497 12.81 13.65 -22.76
N GLU A 498 14.00 14.04 -22.27
CA GLU A 498 14.14 15.19 -21.41
C GLU A 498 13.89 16.45 -22.27
N MET A 499 12.66 16.96 -22.23
CA MET A 499 12.39 18.29 -22.79
C MET A 499 12.38 19.27 -21.62
N THR A 500 13.51 19.92 -21.40
CA THR A 500 13.56 21.15 -20.61
C THR A 500 13.02 22.28 -21.49
N GLU A 501 11.93 22.93 -21.08
CA GLU A 501 11.55 24.22 -21.67
C GLU A 501 12.71 25.21 -21.49
N ASN A 502 13.34 25.60 -22.60
CA ASN A 502 14.14 26.84 -22.62
C ASN A 502 13.18 28.03 -22.47
N LYS A 503 13.23 28.67 -21.32
CA LYS A 503 12.70 30.03 -21.13
C LYS A 503 13.53 31.04 -21.88
#